data_965b1dbbf0768ec33799af6bc643542e
#
_entry.id   965b1dbbf0768ec33799af6bc643542e
#
_cell.length_a   1.000
_cell.length_b   1.000
_cell.length_c   1.000
_cell.angle_alpha   90.00
_cell.angle_beta   90.00
_cell.angle_gamma   90.00
#
_symmetry.space_group_name_H-M   'P 1'
#
loop_
_entity.id
_entity.type
_entity.pdbx_description
1 polymer ?
#
loop_
_entity_poly.entity_id
_entity_poly.type
_entity_poly.pdbx_seq_one_letter_code
_entity_poly.pdbx_strand_id
1 'polypeptide(L)'
;MVVLDSWALLAYLKGEPASDRIEAAWLAEGAAISSINLGEVLYIRAREEGTDPAVATVAIVRKRLDVIDPDWSMVEAAAKIKADGGLSYADAFCIATAVKLDAPLWTGDPEIVGLADRHSCQVIDLRDSH
;
A
#
# COMPACT_ATOMS: atom_id res chain seq x y z
N MET A 1 4.05 13.50 -0.40
CA MET A 1 3.61 12.22 -0.99
C MET A 1 3.55 11.16 0.10
N VAL A 2 2.48 10.41 0.14
CA VAL A 2 2.35 9.23 1.02
C VAL A 2 2.31 7.98 0.17
N VAL A 3 2.81 6.86 0.72
CA VAL A 3 2.73 5.56 0.04
C VAL A 3 1.69 4.73 0.77
N LEU A 4 0.73 4.18 0.03
CA LEU A 4 -0.31 3.32 0.56
C LEU A 4 0.05 1.85 0.31
N ASP A 5 -0.21 1.00 1.30
CA ASP A 5 -0.24 -0.45 1.07
C ASP A 5 -1.66 -0.89 0.71
N SER A 6 -1.86 -2.19 0.50
CA SER A 6 -3.19 -2.73 0.19
C SER A 6 -4.16 -2.54 1.37
N TRP A 7 -3.69 -2.64 2.62
CA TRP A 7 -4.52 -2.41 3.80
C TRP A 7 -5.13 -1.01 3.79
N ALA A 8 -4.28 0.01 3.54
CA ALA A 8 -4.71 1.41 3.55
C ALA A 8 -5.71 1.70 2.44
N LEU A 9 -5.44 1.24 1.21
CA LEU A 9 -6.37 1.48 0.10
C LEU A 9 -7.69 0.74 0.29
N LEU A 10 -7.66 -0.49 0.81
CA LEU A 10 -8.89 -1.22 1.14
C LEU A 10 -9.71 -0.51 2.22
N ALA A 11 -9.06 0.01 3.27
CA ALA A 11 -9.72 0.77 4.33
C ALA A 11 -10.41 2.02 3.75
N TYR A 12 -9.72 2.72 2.84
CA TYR A 12 -10.27 3.87 2.15
C TYR A 12 -11.51 3.50 1.32
N LEU A 13 -11.41 2.45 0.51
CA LEU A 13 -12.51 2.02 -0.36
C LEU A 13 -13.73 1.53 0.41
N LYS A 14 -13.52 0.96 1.60
CA LYS A 14 -14.62 0.46 2.45
C LYS A 14 -15.18 1.53 3.39
N GLY A 15 -14.64 2.74 3.40
CA GLY A 15 -15.07 3.79 4.31
C GLY A 15 -14.82 3.48 5.78
N GLU A 16 -13.75 2.74 6.08
CA GLU A 16 -13.37 2.40 7.44
C GLU A 16 -12.85 3.63 8.21
N PRO A 17 -12.65 3.56 9.55
CA PRO A 17 -12.28 4.74 10.34
C PRO A 17 -11.06 5.52 9.83
N ALA A 18 -10.09 4.86 9.22
CA ALA A 18 -8.90 5.51 8.68
C ALA A 18 -9.17 6.29 7.38
N SER A 19 -10.32 6.10 6.72
CA SER A 19 -10.56 6.63 5.36
C SER A 19 -10.45 8.15 5.27
N ASP A 20 -10.99 8.89 6.24
CA ASP A 20 -10.95 10.36 6.22
C ASP A 20 -9.51 10.88 6.36
N ARG A 21 -8.73 10.25 7.21
CA ARG A 21 -7.33 10.60 7.40
C ARG A 21 -6.50 10.32 6.16
N ILE A 22 -6.75 9.18 5.51
CA ILE A 22 -6.09 8.81 4.25
C ILE A 22 -6.46 9.82 3.16
N GLU A 23 -7.75 10.15 3.02
CA GLU A 23 -8.20 11.10 2.00
C GLU A 23 -7.59 12.47 2.20
N ALA A 24 -7.53 12.96 3.44
CA ALA A 24 -6.92 14.26 3.73
C ALA A 24 -5.45 14.30 3.32
N ALA A 25 -4.67 13.27 3.62
CA ALA A 25 -3.26 13.18 3.21
C ALA A 25 -3.12 13.06 1.70
N TRP A 26 -3.96 12.27 1.05
CA TRP A 26 -3.97 12.10 -0.40
C TRP A 26 -4.23 13.42 -1.13
N LEU A 27 -5.23 14.18 -0.67
CA LEU A 27 -5.54 15.48 -1.26
C LEU A 27 -4.44 16.52 -1.03
N ALA A 28 -3.80 16.48 0.14
CA ALA A 28 -2.77 17.46 0.51
C ALA A 28 -1.42 17.19 -0.14
N GLU A 29 -1.01 15.93 -0.26
CA GLU A 29 0.36 15.55 -0.61
C GLU A 29 0.48 14.65 -1.83
N GLY A 30 -0.63 14.07 -2.28
CA GLY A 30 -0.62 12.99 -3.27
C GLY A 30 -0.31 11.64 -2.64
N ALA A 31 -0.72 10.57 -3.33
CA ALA A 31 -0.53 9.20 -2.87
C ALA A 31 0.03 8.33 -3.98
N ALA A 32 0.94 7.45 -3.61
CA ALA A 32 1.51 6.44 -4.49
C ALA A 32 1.23 5.05 -3.95
N ILE A 33 1.22 4.07 -4.83
CA ILE A 33 1.08 2.67 -4.48
C ILE A 33 1.89 1.82 -5.46
N SER A 34 2.52 0.75 -4.96
CA SER A 34 3.11 -0.24 -5.86
C SER A 34 2.01 -0.94 -6.65
N SER A 35 2.23 -1.18 -7.95
CA SER A 35 1.29 -1.95 -8.77
C SER A 35 1.04 -3.36 -8.20
N ILE A 36 2.01 -3.92 -7.47
CA ILE A 36 1.85 -5.21 -6.79
C ILE A 36 0.76 -5.11 -5.70
N ASN A 37 0.80 -4.05 -4.89
CA ASN A 37 -0.21 -3.84 -3.85
C ASN A 37 -1.56 -3.45 -4.44
N LEU A 38 -1.58 -2.71 -5.54
CA LEU A 38 -2.82 -2.43 -6.25
C LEU A 38 -3.44 -3.71 -6.80
N GLY A 39 -2.62 -4.65 -7.28
CA GLY A 39 -3.07 -5.97 -7.69
C GLY A 39 -3.68 -6.77 -6.54
N GLU A 40 -3.13 -6.66 -5.32
CA GLU A 40 -3.76 -7.26 -4.13
C GLU A 40 -5.15 -6.69 -3.87
N VAL A 41 -5.28 -5.38 -3.94
CA VAL A 41 -6.59 -4.72 -3.77
C VAL A 41 -7.57 -5.25 -4.81
N LEU A 42 -7.14 -5.39 -6.06
CA LEU A 42 -7.98 -5.92 -7.13
C LEU A 42 -8.47 -7.33 -6.82
N TYR A 43 -7.57 -8.27 -6.47
CA TYR A 43 -8.03 -9.65 -6.27
C TYR A 43 -8.87 -9.80 -5.00
N ILE A 44 -8.56 -9.04 -3.94
CA ILE A 44 -9.37 -9.08 -2.71
C ILE A 44 -10.78 -8.57 -3.00
N ARG A 45 -10.90 -7.44 -3.68
CA ARG A 45 -12.21 -6.89 -4.07
C ARG A 45 -12.95 -7.82 -5.04
N ALA A 46 -12.24 -8.45 -5.96
CA ALA A 46 -12.84 -9.41 -6.90
C ALA A 46 -13.46 -10.62 -6.17
N ARG A 47 -12.82 -11.11 -5.13
CA ARG A 47 -13.36 -12.19 -4.29
C ARG A 47 -14.58 -11.76 -3.48
N GLU A 48 -14.63 -10.49 -3.07
CA GLU A 48 -15.72 -9.97 -2.25
C GLU A 48 -16.96 -9.59 -3.07
N GLU A 49 -16.77 -8.97 -4.24
CA GLU A 49 -17.86 -8.35 -5.00
C GLU A 49 -17.95 -8.77 -6.47
N GLY A 50 -17.04 -9.63 -6.92
CA GLY A 50 -16.95 -10.04 -8.32
C GLY A 50 -15.91 -9.27 -9.10
N THR A 51 -15.40 -9.89 -10.18
CA THR A 51 -14.27 -9.36 -10.95
C THR A 51 -14.61 -8.06 -11.66
N ASP A 52 -15.75 -7.98 -12.35
CA ASP A 52 -16.08 -6.79 -13.14
C ASP A 52 -16.26 -5.54 -12.27
N PRO A 53 -17.02 -5.57 -11.15
CA PRO A 53 -17.09 -4.41 -10.25
C PRO A 53 -15.73 -4.03 -9.67
N ALA A 54 -14.89 -5.00 -9.31
CA ALA A 54 -13.57 -4.74 -8.76
C ALA A 54 -12.66 -4.03 -9.78
N VAL A 55 -12.65 -4.49 -11.02
CA VAL A 55 -11.89 -3.85 -12.11
C VAL A 55 -12.35 -2.41 -12.31
N ALA A 56 -13.65 -2.17 -12.29
CA ALA A 56 -14.21 -0.81 -12.46
C ALA A 56 -13.75 0.12 -11.30
N THR A 57 -13.81 -0.36 -10.05
CA THR A 57 -13.37 0.42 -8.88
C THR A 57 -11.88 0.74 -8.97
N VAL A 58 -11.05 -0.25 -9.26
CA VAL A 58 -9.60 -0.05 -9.37
C VAL A 58 -9.24 0.89 -10.52
N ALA A 59 -9.96 0.82 -11.65
CA ALA A 59 -9.74 1.74 -12.76
C ALA A 59 -9.98 3.21 -12.36
N ILE A 60 -10.96 3.46 -11.49
CA ILE A 60 -11.26 4.82 -10.99
C ILE A 60 -10.14 5.31 -10.08
N VAL A 61 -9.77 4.53 -9.06
CA VAL A 61 -8.75 4.97 -8.09
C VAL A 61 -7.37 5.08 -8.72
N ARG A 62 -7.07 4.22 -9.70
CA ARG A 62 -5.80 4.25 -10.42
C ARG A 62 -5.52 5.59 -11.08
N LYS A 63 -6.54 6.28 -11.54
CA LYS A 63 -6.41 7.62 -12.15
C LYS A 63 -6.00 8.70 -11.15
N ARG A 64 -6.23 8.45 -9.87
CA ARG A 64 -5.95 9.39 -8.78
C ARG A 64 -4.67 9.04 -8.00
N LEU A 65 -4.02 7.94 -8.34
CA LEU A 65 -2.82 7.43 -7.68
C LEU A 65 -1.62 7.50 -8.61
N ASP A 66 -0.44 7.73 -8.03
CA ASP A 66 0.82 7.44 -8.70
C ASP A 66 1.09 5.95 -8.53
N VAL A 67 0.79 5.17 -9.56
CA VAL A 67 1.03 3.73 -9.54
C VAL A 67 2.47 3.48 -9.96
N ILE A 68 3.24 2.88 -9.07
CA ILE A 68 4.66 2.61 -9.29
C ILE A 68 4.83 1.16 -9.74
N ASP A 69 5.22 0.98 -10.98
CA ASP A 69 5.58 -0.34 -11.50
C ASP A 69 7.02 -0.65 -11.10
N PRO A 70 7.27 -1.74 -10.37
CA PRO A 70 8.62 -2.04 -9.90
C PRO A 70 9.53 -2.45 -11.06
N ASP A 71 10.69 -1.79 -11.14
CA ASP A 71 11.78 -2.23 -12.01
C ASP A 71 12.59 -3.32 -11.31
N TRP A 72 13.64 -3.83 -11.98
CA TRP A 72 14.45 -4.90 -11.39
C TRP A 72 15.09 -4.47 -10.07
N SER A 73 15.56 -3.24 -9.95
CA SER A 73 16.19 -2.79 -8.70
C SER A 73 15.21 -2.82 -7.52
N MET A 74 13.95 -2.51 -7.76
CA MET A 74 12.89 -2.62 -6.74
C MET A 74 12.53 -4.06 -6.44
N VAL A 75 12.48 -4.92 -7.46
CA VAL A 75 12.26 -6.36 -7.27
C VAL A 75 13.37 -6.95 -6.41
N GLU A 76 14.63 -6.59 -6.70
CA GLU A 76 15.77 -7.03 -5.90
C GLU A 76 15.68 -6.55 -4.45
N ALA A 77 15.33 -5.28 -4.24
CA ALA A 77 15.14 -4.72 -2.89
C ALA A 77 14.03 -5.46 -2.14
N ALA A 78 12.88 -5.68 -2.79
CA ALA A 78 11.77 -6.43 -2.18
C ALA A 78 12.15 -7.88 -1.87
N ALA A 79 12.91 -8.52 -2.75
CA ALA A 79 13.37 -9.89 -2.53
C ALA A 79 14.28 -9.99 -1.29
N LYS A 80 15.17 -9.02 -1.10
CA LYS A 80 16.03 -8.97 0.09
C LYS A 80 15.22 -8.77 1.37
N ILE A 81 14.22 -7.90 1.35
CA ILE A 81 13.29 -7.69 2.47
C ILE A 81 12.54 -8.99 2.78
N LYS A 82 12.02 -9.65 1.76
CA LYS A 82 11.31 -10.93 1.91
C LYS A 82 12.21 -12.00 2.50
N ALA A 83 13.46 -12.07 2.05
CA ALA A 83 14.44 -13.06 2.54
C ALA A 83 14.75 -12.87 4.02
N ASP A 84 14.64 -11.67 4.56
CA ASP A 84 14.86 -11.38 5.98
C ASP A 84 13.73 -11.95 6.86
N GLY A 85 12.60 -12.31 6.29
CA GLY A 85 11.52 -13.02 6.96
C GLY A 85 10.46 -12.12 7.59
N GLY A 86 9.35 -12.73 7.97
CA GLY A 86 8.28 -12.08 8.72
C GLY A 86 7.24 -11.33 7.88
N LEU A 87 7.48 -11.14 6.60
CA LEU A 87 6.62 -10.36 5.71
C LEU A 87 6.23 -11.14 4.47
N SER A 88 5.05 -10.85 3.90
CA SER A 88 4.70 -11.37 2.58
C SER A 88 5.53 -10.67 1.50
N TYR A 89 5.56 -11.24 0.30
CA TYR A 89 6.28 -10.60 -0.81
C TYR A 89 5.63 -9.27 -1.20
N ALA A 90 4.32 -9.20 -1.18
CA ALA A 90 3.59 -7.96 -1.45
C ALA A 90 3.92 -6.88 -0.40
N ASP A 91 4.02 -7.24 0.88
CA ASP A 91 4.44 -6.31 1.95
C ASP A 91 5.86 -5.79 1.68
N ALA A 92 6.75 -6.66 1.22
CA ALA A 92 8.10 -6.27 0.87
C ALA A 92 8.13 -5.23 -0.25
N PHE A 93 7.23 -5.33 -1.23
CA PHE A 93 7.12 -4.35 -2.32
C PHE A 93 6.65 -2.99 -1.84
N CYS A 94 5.67 -2.90 -0.92
CA CYS A 94 5.24 -1.59 -0.43
C CYS A 94 6.33 -0.92 0.40
N ILE A 95 7.10 -1.68 1.18
CA ILE A 95 8.24 -1.16 1.92
C ILE A 95 9.32 -0.65 0.95
N ALA A 96 9.71 -1.45 -0.05
CA ALA A 96 10.70 -1.04 -1.04
C ALA A 96 10.27 0.23 -1.79
N THR A 97 8.99 0.35 -2.10
CA THR A 97 8.43 1.54 -2.78
C THR A 97 8.55 2.77 -1.89
N ALA A 98 8.15 2.68 -0.62
CA ALA A 98 8.23 3.79 0.32
C ALA A 98 9.67 4.25 0.54
N VAL A 99 10.60 3.32 0.69
CA VAL A 99 12.02 3.64 0.85
C VAL A 99 12.58 4.34 -0.39
N LYS A 100 12.26 3.84 -1.58
CA LYS A 100 12.73 4.44 -2.83
C LYS A 100 12.21 5.86 -3.02
N LEU A 101 10.96 6.12 -2.66
CA LEU A 101 10.35 7.44 -2.78
C LEU A 101 10.69 8.36 -1.62
N ASP A 102 11.38 7.85 -0.61
CA ASP A 102 11.67 8.58 0.64
C ASP A 102 10.39 9.18 1.21
N ALA A 103 9.35 8.36 1.29
CA ALA A 103 8.02 8.76 1.74
C ALA A 103 7.52 7.80 2.81
N PRO A 104 6.66 8.26 3.74
CA PRO A 104 6.13 7.37 4.76
C PRO A 104 5.15 6.36 4.16
N LEU A 105 5.19 5.14 4.67
CA LEU A 105 4.26 4.07 4.33
C LEU A 105 3.07 4.13 5.29
N TRP A 106 1.88 4.30 4.74
CA TRP A 106 0.62 4.32 5.49
C TRP A 106 0.00 2.94 5.48
N THR A 107 -0.13 2.34 6.65
CA THR A 107 -0.63 0.97 6.81
C THR A 107 -1.29 0.75 8.16
N GLY A 108 -2.16 -0.24 8.25
CA GLY A 108 -2.66 -0.78 9.52
C GLY A 108 -2.28 -2.24 9.70
N ASP A 109 -1.43 -2.79 8.83
CA ASP A 109 -0.96 -4.17 8.96
C ASP A 109 0.04 -4.29 10.11
N PRO A 110 -0.27 -5.06 11.18
CA PRO A 110 0.63 -5.15 12.33
C PRO A 110 1.99 -5.74 12.01
N GLU A 111 2.11 -6.61 11.02
CA GLU A 111 3.39 -7.18 10.61
C GLU A 111 4.29 -6.12 9.99
N ILE A 112 3.73 -5.28 9.12
CA ILE A 112 4.47 -4.17 8.52
C ILE A 112 4.88 -3.16 9.58
N VAL A 113 3.96 -2.76 10.45
CA VAL A 113 4.24 -1.81 11.54
C VAL A 113 5.38 -2.34 12.42
N GLY A 114 5.39 -3.63 12.72
CA GLY A 114 6.40 -4.24 13.59
C GLY A 114 7.78 -4.41 12.95
N LEU A 115 7.88 -4.51 11.63
CA LEU A 115 9.12 -4.91 10.95
C LEU A 115 9.71 -3.86 10.01
N ALA A 116 8.96 -2.81 9.67
CA ALA A 116 9.40 -1.83 8.68
C ALA A 116 10.69 -1.08 9.09
N ASP A 117 10.89 -0.84 10.38
CA ASP A 117 12.10 -0.18 10.90
C ASP A 117 13.39 -0.89 10.49
N ARG A 118 13.36 -2.21 10.41
CA ARG A 118 14.52 -3.02 10.02
C ARG A 118 15.00 -2.70 8.61
N HIS A 119 14.11 -2.13 7.80
CA HIS A 119 14.34 -1.84 6.38
C HIS A 119 14.38 -0.35 6.11
N SER A 120 14.58 0.48 7.14
CA SER A 120 14.68 1.94 7.03
C SER A 120 13.41 2.58 6.45
N CYS A 121 12.25 1.96 6.70
CA CYS A 121 10.97 2.43 6.23
C CYS A 121 10.22 3.13 7.35
N GLN A 122 9.86 4.40 7.13
CA GLN A 122 9.03 5.16 8.04
C GLN A 122 7.56 4.75 7.86
N VAL A 123 6.86 4.49 8.96
CA VAL A 123 5.48 4.02 8.93
C VAL A 123 4.57 4.99 9.68
N ILE A 124 3.40 5.26 9.10
CA ILE A 124 2.27 5.86 9.78
C ILE A 124 1.26 4.73 10.07
N ASP A 125 1.08 4.41 11.33
CA ASP A 125 0.20 3.33 11.78
C ASP A 125 -1.25 3.81 11.81
N LEU A 126 -2.11 3.19 11.02
CA LEU A 126 -3.52 3.58 10.86
C LEU A 126 -4.48 2.81 11.77
N ARG A 127 -3.99 1.86 12.57
CA ARG A 127 -4.87 0.98 13.37
C ARG A 127 -5.70 1.72 14.40
N ASP A 128 -5.21 2.83 14.92
CA ASP A 128 -5.87 3.62 15.96
C ASP A 128 -6.62 4.84 15.40
N SER A 129 -6.93 4.84 14.10
CA SER A 129 -7.68 5.92 13.47
C SER A 129 -9.16 5.80 13.80
N HIS A 130 -9.77 6.87 14.26
CA HIS A 130 -11.19 6.95 14.60
C HIS A 130 -11.85 8.14 13.91
#